data_60873397ef70b6c404e11c014c923901
#
_entry.id   60873397ef70b6c404e11c014c923901
#
_cell.length_a   1.000
_cell.length_b   1.000
_cell.length_c   1.000
_cell.angle_alpha   90.00
_cell.angle_beta   90.00
_cell.angle_gamma   90.00
#
_symmetry.space_group_name_H-M   'P 1'
#
loop_
_entity.id
_entity.type
_entity.pdbx_description
1 polymer ?
#
loop_
_entity_poly.entity_id
_entity_poly.type
_entity_poly.pdbx_seq_one_letter_code
_entity_poly.pdbx_strand_id
1 'polypeptide(L)'
;MTEPRTVAVVALDGVVPSDLSNPVDTFGFARLQDGRPAYRVRVCGTEPGAEVTAGPFTVRVGYGLDALAEADTVVLCGVDEPLRPMAPRWNRCWPGCGRTPTVN
;
A
#
# COMPACT_ATOMS: atom_id res chain seq x y z
N MET A 1 18.11 -7.45 20.68
CA MET A 1 16.82 -6.99 20.49
C MET A 1 16.51 -6.74 19.04
N THR A 2 15.44 -7.25 18.57
CA THR A 2 15.13 -7.17 17.17
C THR A 2 14.24 -5.99 16.89
N GLU A 3 14.58 -5.24 15.88
CA GLU A 3 13.74 -4.14 15.48
C GLU A 3 12.57 -4.64 14.67
N PRO A 4 11.44 -3.95 14.70
CA PRO A 4 10.31 -4.35 13.88
C PRO A 4 10.69 -4.31 12.41
N ARG A 5 10.14 -5.22 11.66
CA ARG A 5 10.33 -5.19 10.22
C ARG A 5 9.45 -4.12 9.64
N THR A 6 9.88 -3.51 8.55
CA THR A 6 9.15 -2.41 7.94
C THR A 6 8.32 -2.94 6.78
N VAL A 7 7.05 -2.59 6.79
CA VAL A 7 6.11 -2.93 5.71
C VAL A 7 5.68 -1.62 5.07
N ALA A 8 5.94 -1.49 3.79
CA ALA A 8 5.50 -0.33 3.04
C ALA A 8 4.24 -0.68 2.27
N VAL A 9 3.18 0.05 2.51
CA VAL A 9 1.89 -0.16 1.84
C VAL A 9 1.71 0.97 0.86
N VAL A 10 1.70 0.66 -0.43
CA VAL A 10 1.66 1.67 -1.48
C VAL A 10 0.23 1.96 -1.87
N ALA A 11 -0.16 3.22 -1.75
CA ALA A 11 -1.51 3.66 -2.09
C ALA A 11 -1.42 4.69 -3.20
N LEU A 12 -2.08 4.41 -4.31
CA LEU A 12 -2.12 5.32 -5.44
C LEU A 12 -3.55 5.79 -5.64
N ASP A 13 -3.74 6.85 -6.42
CA ASP A 13 -5.07 7.39 -6.66
C ASP A 13 -6.03 6.30 -7.11
N GLY A 14 -7.20 6.29 -6.53
CA GLY A 14 -8.18 5.28 -6.84
C GLY A 14 -7.99 4.01 -6.03
N VAL A 15 -7.19 4.07 -4.98
CA VAL A 15 -6.91 2.87 -4.19
C VAL A 15 -8.22 2.33 -3.60
N VAL A 16 -8.35 1.01 -3.64
CA VAL A 16 -9.51 0.36 -3.04
C VAL A 16 -9.36 0.45 -1.53
N PRO A 17 -10.32 1.07 -0.82
CA PRO A 17 -10.14 1.31 0.61
C PRO A 17 -9.80 0.07 1.44
N SER A 18 -10.45 -1.05 1.15
CA SER A 18 -10.17 -2.24 1.93
C SER A 18 -8.81 -2.83 1.62
N ASP A 19 -8.31 -2.65 0.38
CA ASP A 19 -6.98 -3.13 0.04
C ASP A 19 -5.92 -2.33 0.77
N LEU A 20 -6.25 -1.12 1.16
CA LEU A 20 -5.33 -0.30 1.94
C LEU A 20 -5.45 -0.61 3.42
N SER A 21 -6.68 -0.67 3.94
CA SER A 21 -6.86 -0.81 5.37
C SER A 21 -6.52 -2.21 5.88
N ASN A 22 -6.77 -3.23 5.08
CA ASN A 22 -6.49 -4.59 5.55
C ASN A 22 -5.03 -4.84 5.90
N PRO A 23 -4.06 -4.52 5.03
CA PRO A 23 -2.68 -4.74 5.43
C PRO A 23 -2.24 -3.79 6.55
N VAL A 24 -2.78 -2.57 6.58
CA VAL A 24 -2.44 -1.66 7.66
C VAL A 24 -2.89 -2.24 8.99
N ASP A 25 -4.10 -2.79 9.04
CA ASP A 25 -4.58 -3.42 10.27
C ASP A 25 -3.83 -4.69 10.59
N THR A 26 -3.66 -5.54 9.59
CA THR A 26 -3.04 -6.84 9.81
C THR A 26 -1.63 -6.70 10.35
N PHE A 27 -0.82 -5.87 9.70
CA PHE A 27 0.56 -5.71 10.15
C PHE A 27 0.66 -4.74 11.31
N GLY A 28 -0.23 -3.75 11.36
CA GLY A 28 -0.15 -2.75 12.40
C GLY A 28 -0.52 -3.27 13.77
N PHE A 29 -1.40 -4.27 13.84
CA PHE A 29 -1.80 -4.82 15.13
C PHE A 29 -1.03 -6.05 15.53
N ALA A 30 -0.15 -6.56 14.69
CA ALA A 30 0.63 -7.74 15.05
C ALA A 30 1.63 -7.39 16.16
N ARG A 31 1.71 -8.27 17.12
CA ARG A 31 2.60 -8.04 18.27
C ARG A 31 3.49 -9.25 18.48
N LEU A 32 4.68 -8.98 18.97
CA LEU A 32 5.58 -10.02 19.40
C LEU A 32 5.08 -10.57 20.73
N GLN A 33 5.68 -11.66 21.16
CA GLN A 33 5.25 -12.28 22.41
C GLN A 33 5.36 -11.35 23.60
N ASP A 34 6.30 -10.42 23.57
CA ASP A 34 6.49 -9.47 24.66
C ASP A 34 5.63 -8.23 24.51
N GLY A 35 4.72 -8.19 23.54
CA GLY A 35 3.79 -7.08 23.38
C GLY A 35 4.28 -5.96 22.49
N ARG A 36 5.53 -6.02 22.03
CA ARG A 36 6.03 -4.96 21.16
C ARG A 36 5.51 -5.12 19.74
N PRO A 37 5.42 -4.02 18.98
CA PRO A 37 4.96 -4.14 17.60
C PRO A 37 5.88 -5.04 16.80
N ALA A 38 5.29 -5.92 16.00
CA ALA A 38 6.06 -6.82 15.16
C ALA A 38 6.50 -6.12 13.87
N TYR A 39 5.72 -5.14 13.43
CA TYR A 39 5.98 -4.46 12.17
C TYR A 39 5.85 -2.96 12.31
N ARG A 40 6.61 -2.25 11.50
CA ARG A 40 6.46 -0.81 11.37
C ARG A 40 5.80 -0.60 10.01
N VAL A 41 4.57 -0.08 10.00
CA VAL A 41 3.82 0.07 8.77
C VAL A 41 3.93 1.51 8.29
N ARG A 42 4.30 1.68 7.03
CA ARG A 42 4.39 3.00 6.42
C ARG A 42 3.54 3.02 5.17
N VAL A 43 2.63 3.97 5.11
CA VAL A 43 1.77 4.12 3.94
C VAL A 43 2.44 5.12 3.01
N CYS A 44 2.70 4.69 1.79
CA CYS A 44 3.49 5.44 0.83
C CYS A 44 2.68 5.82 -0.38
N GLY A 45 2.92 6.99 -0.91
CA GLY A 45 2.37 7.42 -2.18
C GLY A 45 3.48 7.94 -3.05
N THR A 46 3.14 8.72 -4.06
CA THR A 46 4.15 9.21 -4.99
C THR A 46 5.11 10.18 -4.30
N GLU A 47 4.66 10.86 -3.26
CA GLU A 47 5.54 11.74 -2.49
C GLU A 47 4.95 11.90 -1.10
N PRO A 48 5.78 12.31 -0.13
CA PRO A 48 5.28 12.50 1.23
C PRO A 48 4.20 13.58 1.24
N GLY A 49 3.14 13.32 1.96
CA GLY A 49 2.05 14.27 2.06
C GLY A 49 1.06 14.24 0.91
N ALA A 50 1.28 13.37 -0.06
CA ALA A 50 0.36 13.28 -1.19
C ALA A 50 -1.01 12.82 -0.73
N GLU A 51 -2.04 13.33 -1.40
CA GLU A 51 -3.40 12.91 -1.12
C GLU A 51 -3.84 11.98 -2.22
N VAL A 52 -4.40 10.85 -1.85
CA VAL A 52 -4.89 9.89 -2.83
C VAL A 52 -6.36 9.64 -2.59
N THR A 53 -7.10 9.46 -3.68
CA THR A 53 -8.52 9.16 -3.57
C THR A 53 -8.69 7.70 -3.21
N ALA A 54 -9.64 7.44 -2.33
CA ALA A 54 -9.93 6.08 -1.89
C ALA A 54 -11.43 5.94 -1.80
N GLY A 55 -12.07 5.75 -2.96
CA GLY A 55 -13.52 5.70 -3.02
C GLY A 55 -14.12 7.04 -2.62
N PRO A 56 -14.98 7.07 -1.62
CA PRO A 56 -15.67 8.30 -1.25
C PRO A 56 -14.86 9.24 -0.34
N PHE A 57 -13.62 8.93 -0.06
CA PHE A 57 -12.82 9.77 0.81
C PHE A 57 -11.39 9.86 0.29
N THR A 58 -10.59 10.67 0.95
CA THR A 58 -9.22 10.93 0.55
C THR A 58 -8.30 10.57 1.69
N VAL A 59 -7.16 10.01 1.35
CA VAL A 59 -6.17 9.63 2.35
C VAL A 59 -4.90 10.42 2.07
N ARG A 60 -4.31 10.99 3.11
CA ARG A 60 -3.02 11.63 2.98
C ARG A 60 -1.95 10.64 3.45
N VAL A 61 -0.98 10.36 2.58
CA VAL A 61 0.05 9.40 2.91
C VAL A 61 1.23 10.12 3.53
N GLY A 62 1.89 9.46 4.46
CA GLY A 62 2.99 10.08 5.17
C GLY A 62 4.34 9.93 4.51
N TYR A 63 4.48 9.01 3.56
CA TYR A 63 5.78 8.70 2.98
C TYR A 63 5.71 8.67 1.47
N GLY A 64 6.85 8.91 0.83
CA GLY A 64 6.95 8.80 -0.62
C GLY A 64 7.53 7.45 -1.02
N LEU A 65 7.76 7.30 -2.30
CA LEU A 65 8.22 6.01 -2.81
C LEU A 65 9.65 5.68 -2.40
N ASP A 66 10.44 6.65 -2.01
CA ASP A 66 11.79 6.33 -1.53
C ASP A 66 11.75 5.55 -0.23
N ALA A 67 10.63 5.54 0.48
CA ALA A 67 10.53 4.69 1.67
C ALA A 67 10.55 3.20 1.31
N LEU A 68 10.31 2.87 0.05
CA LEU A 68 10.34 1.46 -0.35
C LEU A 68 11.74 0.87 -0.25
N ALA A 69 12.75 1.71 -0.36
CA ALA A 69 14.12 1.21 -0.30
C ALA A 69 14.46 0.65 1.07
N GLU A 70 13.74 1.07 2.10
CA GLU A 70 14.00 0.60 3.45
C GLU A 70 13.01 -0.44 3.92
N ALA A 71 12.11 -0.85 3.06
CA ALA A 71 11.06 -1.77 3.47
C ALA A 71 11.51 -3.21 3.33
N ASP A 72 11.10 -4.02 4.29
CA ASP A 72 11.34 -5.46 4.20
C ASP A 72 10.26 -6.11 3.35
N THR A 73 9.08 -5.53 3.34
CA THR A 73 7.95 -6.06 2.57
C THR A 73 7.21 -4.89 1.95
N VAL A 74 6.79 -5.05 0.71
CA VAL A 74 6.02 -4.02 0.01
C VAL A 74 4.67 -4.61 -0.35
N VAL A 75 3.60 -3.93 0.04
CA VAL A 75 2.25 -4.32 -0.31
C VAL A 75 1.72 -3.31 -1.31
N LEU A 76 1.35 -3.78 -2.48
CA LEU A 76 0.85 -2.91 -3.53
C LEU A 76 -0.66 -3.04 -3.57
N CYS A 77 -1.36 -1.98 -3.20
CA CYS A 77 -2.81 -2.01 -3.13
C CYS A 77 -3.43 -1.89 -4.52
N GLY A 78 -4.58 -2.52 -4.70
CA GLY A 78 -5.29 -2.41 -5.97
C GLY A 78 -5.97 -1.07 -6.11
N VAL A 79 -6.30 -0.73 -7.34
CA VAL A 79 -7.04 0.49 -7.64
C VAL A 79 -8.36 0.10 -8.25
N ASP A 80 -9.35 0.97 -8.08
CA ASP A 80 -10.72 0.62 -8.43
C ASP A 80 -11.05 0.80 -9.90
N GLU A 81 -10.18 1.42 -10.65
CA GLU A 81 -10.42 1.60 -12.09
C GLU A 81 -9.18 1.22 -12.87
N PRO A 82 -8.95 -0.07 -13.02
CA PRO A 82 -7.74 -0.51 -13.70
C PRO A 82 -7.66 -0.10 -15.16
N LEU A 83 -8.77 0.39 -15.72
CA LEU A 83 -8.75 0.81 -17.12
C LEU A 83 -8.48 2.30 -17.32
N ARG A 84 -8.08 2.98 -16.28
CA ARG A 84 -7.73 4.38 -16.40
C ARG A 84 -6.53 4.55 -17.30
N PRO A 85 -6.25 5.77 -17.73
CA PRO A 85 -5.17 5.99 -18.70
C PRO A 85 -3.84 5.36 -18.31
N MET A 86 -3.53 5.26 -17.03
CA MET A 86 -2.25 4.67 -16.68
C MET A 86 -2.28 3.15 -16.73
N ALA A 87 -3.45 2.57 -16.87
CA ALA A 87 -3.56 1.14 -16.87
C ALA A 87 -2.77 0.44 -17.97
N PRO A 88 -2.68 0.98 -19.18
CA PRO A 88 -1.91 0.28 -20.20
C PRO A 88 -0.46 0.12 -19.82
N ARG A 89 0.15 1.16 -19.21
CA ARG A 89 1.53 1.06 -18.81
C ARG A 89 1.67 0.11 -17.65
N TRP A 90 0.75 0.16 -16.73
CA TRP A 90 0.72 -0.72 -15.58
C TRP A 90 0.65 -2.17 -16.04
N ASN A 91 -0.21 -2.44 -17.03
CA ASN A 91 -0.36 -3.79 -17.54
C ASN A 91 0.90 -4.28 -18.24
N ARG A 92 1.64 -3.39 -18.86
CA ARG A 92 2.87 -3.80 -19.51
C ARG A 92 3.92 -4.19 -18.51
N CYS A 93 3.94 -3.51 -17.37
CA CYS A 93 4.92 -3.84 -16.34
C CYS A 93 4.57 -5.14 -15.63
N TRP A 94 3.27 -5.44 -15.56
CA TRP A 94 2.84 -6.61 -14.83
C TRP A 94 1.61 -7.18 -15.54
N PRO A 95 1.79 -8.13 -16.42
CA PRO A 95 0.71 -8.59 -17.28
C PRO A 95 -0.57 -9.01 -16.57
N GLY A 96 -0.49 -9.50 -15.36
CA GLY A 96 -1.68 -9.90 -14.65
C GLY A 96 -2.44 -8.79 -14.00
N CYS A 97 -1.87 -7.62 -13.98
CA CYS A 97 -2.37 -6.55 -13.15
C CYS A 97 -3.75 -6.07 -13.52
N GLY A 98 -4.02 -5.87 -14.75
CA GLY A 98 -5.29 -5.30 -15.16
C GLY A 98 -6.41 -6.28 -15.28
N ARG A 99 -6.15 -7.52 -15.04
CA ARG A 99 -7.15 -8.49 -15.26
C ARG A 99 -7.91 -8.86 -14.08
N THR A 100 -7.38 -8.81 -12.96
CA THR A 100 -8.15 -9.28 -11.89
C THR A 100 -8.15 -8.34 -10.86
N PRO A 101 -8.80 -7.43 -11.07
CA PRO A 101 -8.89 -6.48 -10.07
C PRO A 101 -9.42 -7.05 -8.83
N THR A 102 -9.67 -8.05 -8.86
CA THR A 102 -10.12 -8.40 -7.79
C THR A 102 -9.56 -9.07 -6.99
N VAL A 103 -9.39 -9.29 -6.97
CA VAL A 103 -9.02 -9.89 -6.28
C VAL A 103 -8.75 -9.83 -5.42
N ASN A 104 -8.84 -9.64 -5.16
CA ASN A 104 -8.53 -9.63 -4.31
C ASN A 104 -8.35 -9.81 -3.82
#